data_2ec60d7230593d68f3b35a9a3481472f
#
_entry.id   2ec60d7230593d68f3b35a9a3481472f
#
_cell.length_a   1.000
_cell.length_b   1.000
_cell.length_c   1.000
_cell.angle_alpha   90.00
_cell.angle_beta   90.00
_cell.angle_gamma   90.00
#
_symmetry.space_group_name_H-M   'P 1'
#
loop_
_entity.id
_entity.type
_entity.pdbx_description
1 polymer ?
#
loop_
_entity_poly.entity_id
_entity_poly.type
_entity_poly.pdbx_seq_one_letter_code
_entity_poly.pdbx_strand_id
1 'polypeptide(L)'
;MGCVYEALGPSGEHVALKMMSAKAASHPDYREMFDHEVQSLRKLSNPAIVKIVGEPFSDPGGNIYLPMEFVDGRTISQIVHDDGPYSEQDALQVFSKLLDAFSYIHGKSCIHRDVKPSNIMIRPDGSVCVIDFGIAKDSKTSTGKTIGRIVGTDGYMSPEQANGYNIDTRTDIYSLGCLLHYMLCGYHAIPKQSNDYETICTILENNFPLISEKGISISDRTQKAILTAVNKNMTLRYQTAEEFKFALLGKTAYNVTVGRANCNINMPGEYVSGHHLDIIWEQQDKSNSKYNVTIKDHSTNGTGVNGRKLHNESYAFTTDSLPSLKGDNASFPQVMIAGLPDYMLDWSAVAEALFNIMDLPTSVINNDDWENTEQGGNKPFPPVKLNELSVGMGIICFIAPIVGWILGAVWKKDSPNKASLATKLGWYGVLFNIVMSFFYKYYF
;
A
#
# COMPACT_ATOMS: atom_id res chain seq x y z
N MET A 1 -19.89 1.71 13.30
CA MET A 1 -18.64 1.00 13.57
C MET A 1 -18.80 0.24 14.87
N GLY A 2 -18.08 -0.89 15.02
CA GLY A 2 -18.22 -1.76 16.16
C GLY A 2 -17.43 -1.29 17.38
N CYS A 3 -17.84 -1.75 18.56
CA CYS A 3 -17.08 -1.65 19.79
C CYS A 3 -16.41 -2.99 20.06
N VAL A 4 -15.32 -2.99 20.82
CA VAL A 4 -14.69 -4.20 21.33
C VAL A 4 -14.89 -4.24 22.84
N TYR A 5 -15.36 -5.37 23.35
CA TYR A 5 -15.61 -5.60 24.75
C TYR A 5 -14.69 -6.70 25.27
N GLU A 6 -14.19 -6.53 26.47
CA GLU A 6 -13.59 -7.63 27.20
C GLU A 6 -14.70 -8.49 27.82
N ALA A 7 -14.57 -9.79 27.69
CA ALA A 7 -15.51 -10.76 28.22
C ALA A 7 -14.77 -12.00 28.75
N LEU A 8 -15.48 -12.80 29.55
CA LEU A 8 -14.99 -14.11 29.98
C LEU A 8 -15.61 -15.18 29.10
N GLY A 9 -14.80 -16.04 28.55
CA GLY A 9 -15.20 -17.22 27.83
C GLY A 9 -15.75 -18.31 28.75
N PRO A 10 -16.28 -19.41 28.18
CA PRO A 10 -16.93 -20.49 28.97
C PRO A 10 -16.01 -21.14 30.00
N SER A 11 -14.71 -21.15 29.79
CA SER A 11 -13.70 -21.71 30.70
C SER A 11 -13.09 -20.66 31.65
N GLY A 12 -13.63 -19.41 31.63
CA GLY A 12 -13.13 -18.30 32.43
C GLY A 12 -11.92 -17.57 31.81
N GLU A 13 -11.57 -17.87 30.58
CA GLU A 13 -10.52 -17.17 29.83
C GLU A 13 -10.99 -15.80 29.36
N HIS A 14 -10.08 -14.81 29.33
CA HIS A 14 -10.36 -13.50 28.77
C HIS A 14 -10.44 -13.58 27.24
N VAL A 15 -11.49 -13.02 26.67
CA VAL A 15 -11.72 -12.91 25.22
C VAL A 15 -12.11 -11.49 24.84
N ALA A 16 -11.75 -11.05 23.66
CA ALA A 16 -12.18 -9.79 23.07
C ALA A 16 -13.40 -10.07 22.15
N LEU A 17 -14.52 -9.40 22.43
CA LEU A 17 -15.71 -9.49 21.59
C LEU A 17 -15.82 -8.26 20.69
N LYS A 18 -15.49 -8.39 19.41
CA LYS A 18 -15.72 -7.33 18.42
C LYS A 18 -17.19 -7.35 18.02
N MET A 19 -17.93 -6.29 18.36
CA MET A 19 -19.35 -6.16 18.11
C MET A 19 -19.64 -5.35 16.84
N MET A 20 -20.50 -5.88 15.99
CA MET A 20 -21.21 -5.12 14.96
C MET A 20 -22.64 -4.86 15.45
N SER A 21 -23.05 -3.58 15.47
CA SER A 21 -24.41 -3.22 15.92
C SER A 21 -25.49 -3.81 14.99
N ALA A 22 -26.69 -4.09 15.54
CA ALA A 22 -27.84 -4.58 14.77
C ALA A 22 -28.16 -3.69 13.56
N LYS A 23 -28.06 -2.38 13.73
CA LYS A 23 -28.24 -1.41 12.63
C LYS A 23 -27.21 -1.62 11.50
N ALA A 24 -25.95 -1.89 11.81
CA ALA A 24 -24.93 -2.21 10.80
C ALA A 24 -25.17 -3.61 10.22
N ALA A 25 -25.49 -4.60 11.06
CA ALA A 25 -25.74 -5.98 10.66
C ALA A 25 -26.95 -6.13 9.70
N SER A 26 -27.95 -5.25 9.80
CA SER A 26 -29.10 -5.23 8.91
C SER A 26 -28.81 -4.66 7.52
N HIS A 27 -27.66 -4.00 7.32
CA HIS A 27 -27.25 -3.48 6.02
C HIS A 27 -26.41 -4.53 5.28
N PRO A 28 -26.85 -4.99 4.09
CA PRO A 28 -26.20 -6.07 3.37
C PRO A 28 -24.68 -5.85 3.16
N ASP A 29 -24.32 -4.65 2.76
CA ASP A 29 -22.92 -4.31 2.47
C ASP A 29 -22.03 -4.44 3.71
N TYR A 30 -22.47 -3.92 4.87
CA TYR A 30 -21.68 -4.03 6.11
C TYR A 30 -21.60 -5.47 6.61
N ARG A 31 -22.62 -6.28 6.34
CA ARG A 31 -22.60 -7.70 6.67
C ARG A 31 -21.58 -8.44 5.79
N GLU A 32 -21.62 -8.23 4.49
CA GLU A 32 -20.66 -8.81 3.55
C GLU A 32 -19.22 -8.43 3.92
N MET A 33 -19.00 -7.17 4.25
CA MET A 33 -17.71 -6.64 4.71
C MET A 33 -17.19 -7.37 5.95
N PHE A 34 -18.05 -7.57 6.95
CA PHE A 34 -17.71 -8.29 8.17
C PHE A 34 -17.37 -9.75 7.89
N ASP A 35 -18.17 -10.43 7.06
CA ASP A 35 -17.95 -11.82 6.71
C ASP A 35 -16.62 -11.97 5.94
N HIS A 36 -16.26 -11.02 5.07
CA HIS A 36 -14.96 -10.97 4.39
C HIS A 36 -13.80 -10.76 5.37
N GLU A 37 -13.95 -9.90 6.37
CA GLU A 37 -12.95 -9.70 7.41
C GLU A 37 -12.69 -10.99 8.18
N VAL A 38 -13.75 -11.65 8.63
CA VAL A 38 -13.67 -12.93 9.33
C VAL A 38 -12.97 -14.01 8.48
N GLN A 39 -13.34 -14.13 7.20
CA GLN A 39 -12.71 -15.09 6.29
C GLN A 39 -11.22 -14.81 6.06
N SER A 40 -10.84 -13.55 5.98
CA SER A 40 -9.45 -13.15 5.78
C SER A 40 -8.60 -13.40 7.02
N LEU A 41 -9.10 -13.04 8.20
CA LEU A 41 -8.43 -13.33 9.47
C LEU A 41 -8.24 -14.83 9.69
N ARG A 42 -9.21 -15.68 9.30
CA ARG A 42 -9.11 -17.14 9.44
C ARG A 42 -8.00 -17.77 8.59
N LYS A 43 -7.56 -17.09 7.52
CA LYS A 43 -6.45 -17.55 6.67
C LYS A 43 -5.08 -17.23 7.27
N LEU A 44 -5.05 -16.36 8.28
CA LEU A 44 -3.81 -15.88 8.90
C LEU A 44 -3.54 -16.65 10.19
N SER A 45 -2.38 -17.28 10.26
CA SER A 45 -1.89 -17.99 11.45
C SER A 45 -0.47 -17.50 11.76
N ASN A 46 -0.39 -16.43 12.56
CA ASN A 46 0.88 -15.82 12.96
C ASN A 46 0.70 -15.21 14.35
N PRO A 47 1.65 -15.37 15.29
CA PRO A 47 1.56 -14.83 16.64
C PRO A 47 1.49 -13.29 16.70
N ALA A 48 1.94 -12.60 15.64
CA ALA A 48 1.84 -11.14 15.51
C ALA A 48 0.49 -10.67 14.94
N ILE A 49 -0.50 -11.54 14.79
CA ILE A 49 -1.83 -11.23 14.29
C ILE A 49 -2.86 -11.78 15.25
N VAL A 50 -3.87 -10.97 15.61
CA VAL A 50 -4.95 -11.39 16.50
C VAL A 50 -5.69 -12.60 15.93
N LYS A 51 -5.99 -13.59 16.78
CA LYS A 51 -6.68 -14.82 16.38
C LYS A 51 -8.18 -14.72 16.64
N ILE A 52 -8.98 -15.30 15.74
CA ILE A 52 -10.37 -15.62 16.01
C ILE A 52 -10.41 -16.87 16.88
N VAL A 53 -11.09 -16.80 18.04
CA VAL A 53 -11.15 -17.89 19.01
C VAL A 53 -12.52 -18.56 19.06
N GLY A 54 -13.53 -18.06 18.32
CA GLY A 54 -14.86 -18.64 18.28
C GLY A 54 -15.63 -18.25 17.01
N GLU A 55 -16.80 -18.90 16.82
CA GLU A 55 -17.69 -18.53 15.73
C GLU A 55 -18.44 -17.24 16.04
N PRO A 56 -18.72 -16.40 15.03
CA PRO A 56 -19.58 -15.25 15.20
C PRO A 56 -20.97 -15.67 15.70
N PHE A 57 -21.52 -14.93 16.65
CA PHE A 57 -22.86 -15.17 17.18
C PHE A 57 -23.66 -13.86 17.30
N SER A 58 -24.98 -13.97 17.40
CA SER A 58 -25.85 -12.80 17.56
C SER A 58 -26.57 -12.83 18.89
N ASP A 59 -26.76 -11.64 19.47
CA ASP A 59 -27.62 -11.46 20.64
C ASP A 59 -29.10 -11.32 20.21
N PRO A 60 -30.06 -11.38 21.18
CA PRO A 60 -31.48 -11.16 20.89
C PRO A 60 -31.78 -9.77 20.29
N GLY A 61 -30.90 -8.80 20.48
CA GLY A 61 -31.01 -7.45 19.90
C GLY A 61 -30.55 -7.36 18.45
N GLY A 62 -29.99 -8.46 17.89
CA GLY A 62 -29.51 -8.51 16.53
C GLY A 62 -28.08 -7.98 16.35
N ASN A 63 -27.36 -7.67 17.42
CA ASN A 63 -25.93 -7.35 17.35
C ASN A 63 -25.15 -8.65 17.07
N ILE A 64 -24.07 -8.53 16.28
CA ILE A 64 -23.20 -9.66 15.94
C ILE A 64 -21.87 -9.49 16.67
N TYR A 65 -21.40 -10.56 17.28
CA TYR A 65 -20.16 -10.60 18.04
C TYR A 65 -19.18 -11.58 17.40
N LEU A 66 -17.93 -11.15 17.24
CA LEU A 66 -16.80 -11.99 16.83
C LEU A 66 -15.89 -12.21 18.02
N PRO A 67 -15.80 -13.45 18.57
CA PRO A 67 -14.85 -13.76 19.63
C PRO A 67 -13.42 -13.80 19.06
N MET A 68 -12.54 -13.02 19.67
CA MET A 68 -11.12 -12.93 19.31
C MET A 68 -10.25 -13.14 20.55
N GLU A 69 -8.97 -13.45 20.33
CA GLU A 69 -7.94 -13.47 21.35
C GLU A 69 -7.94 -12.15 22.13
N PHE A 70 -7.97 -12.23 23.45
CA PHE A 70 -7.68 -11.07 24.26
C PHE A 70 -6.18 -10.81 24.25
N VAL A 71 -5.78 -9.69 23.69
CA VAL A 71 -4.38 -9.29 23.60
C VAL A 71 -4.06 -8.44 24.83
N ASP A 72 -3.34 -9.00 25.78
CA ASP A 72 -2.79 -8.23 26.89
C ASP A 72 -1.67 -7.33 26.37
N GLY A 73 -1.83 -6.00 26.51
CA GLY A 73 -0.91 -5.01 26.01
C GLY A 73 -1.52 -3.64 25.82
N ARG A 74 -0.71 -2.70 25.30
CA ARG A 74 -1.16 -1.35 24.97
C ARG A 74 -1.01 -1.10 23.46
N THR A 75 -1.93 -0.34 22.90
CA THR A 75 -1.80 0.12 21.53
C THR A 75 -0.64 1.12 21.39
N ILE A 76 -0.04 1.21 20.20
CA ILE A 76 0.98 2.26 19.92
C ILE A 76 0.41 3.65 20.23
N SER A 77 -0.90 3.86 19.97
CA SER A 77 -1.57 5.13 20.29
C SER A 77 -1.57 5.44 21.79
N GLN A 78 -1.87 4.45 22.64
CA GLN A 78 -1.83 4.60 24.10
C GLN A 78 -0.40 4.84 24.61
N ILE A 79 0.57 4.08 24.10
CA ILE A 79 1.97 4.23 24.50
C ILE A 79 2.49 5.63 24.16
N VAL A 80 2.26 6.11 22.95
CA VAL A 80 2.71 7.45 22.55
C VAL A 80 1.98 8.55 23.30
N HIS A 81 0.70 8.35 23.61
CA HIS A 81 -0.07 9.32 24.42
C HIS A 81 0.43 9.40 25.88
N ASP A 82 0.68 8.25 26.51
CA ASP A 82 0.96 8.17 27.93
C ASP A 82 2.45 8.36 28.24
N ASP A 83 3.33 7.75 27.42
CA ASP A 83 4.77 7.67 27.66
C ASP A 83 5.56 8.64 26.73
N GLY A 84 4.91 9.23 25.73
CA GLY A 84 5.55 10.08 24.71
C GLY A 84 6.05 9.29 23.49
N PRO A 85 6.68 10.00 22.51
CA PRO A 85 7.21 9.39 21.31
C PRO A 85 8.36 8.43 21.63
N TYR A 86 8.52 7.42 20.79
CA TYR A 86 9.61 6.45 20.89
C TYR A 86 10.97 7.10 20.58
N SER A 87 12.04 6.62 21.21
CA SER A 87 13.39 6.83 20.67
C SER A 87 13.51 6.15 19.29
N GLU A 88 14.42 6.63 18.43
CA GLU A 88 14.63 5.98 17.14
C GLU A 88 14.98 4.48 17.30
N GLN A 89 15.82 4.14 18.25
CA GLN A 89 16.22 2.75 18.51
C GLN A 89 15.02 1.87 18.88
N ASP A 90 14.18 2.32 19.83
CA ASP A 90 13.01 1.56 20.28
C ASP A 90 11.95 1.46 19.17
N ALA A 91 11.73 2.57 18.45
CA ALA A 91 10.83 2.57 17.29
C ALA A 91 11.25 1.54 16.25
N LEU A 92 12.53 1.50 15.87
CA LEU A 92 13.03 0.57 14.87
C LEU A 92 12.96 -0.89 15.35
N GLN A 93 13.16 -1.14 16.65
CA GLN A 93 13.04 -2.48 17.22
C GLN A 93 11.61 -3.01 17.12
N VAL A 94 10.62 -2.22 17.54
CA VAL A 94 9.19 -2.56 17.44
C VAL A 94 8.77 -2.65 15.97
N PHE A 95 9.15 -1.67 15.17
CA PHE A 95 8.75 -1.56 13.78
C PHE A 95 9.30 -2.67 12.90
N SER A 96 10.51 -3.17 13.19
CA SER A 96 11.09 -4.35 12.52
C SER A 96 10.19 -5.58 12.68
N LYS A 97 9.69 -5.84 13.90
CA LYS A 97 8.76 -6.96 14.16
C LYS A 97 7.42 -6.76 13.45
N LEU A 98 6.98 -5.51 13.37
CA LEU A 98 5.75 -5.15 12.65
C LEU A 98 5.90 -5.39 11.15
N LEU A 99 7.03 -5.03 10.55
CA LEU A 99 7.30 -5.31 9.13
C LEU A 99 7.36 -6.80 8.83
N ASP A 100 7.85 -7.65 9.76
CA ASP A 100 7.76 -9.12 9.62
C ASP A 100 6.32 -9.60 9.59
N ALA A 101 5.45 -9.04 10.45
CA ALA A 101 4.02 -9.36 10.44
C ALA A 101 3.37 -8.96 9.11
N PHE A 102 3.68 -7.76 8.58
CA PHE A 102 3.16 -7.30 7.29
C PHE A 102 3.73 -8.08 6.10
N SER A 103 4.99 -8.49 6.14
CA SER A 103 5.55 -9.42 5.14
C SER A 103 4.77 -10.73 5.09
N TYR A 104 4.39 -11.28 6.26
CA TYR A 104 3.54 -12.47 6.32
C TYR A 104 2.12 -12.21 5.77
N ILE A 105 1.47 -11.10 6.18
CA ILE A 105 0.11 -10.73 5.72
C ILE A 105 0.09 -10.60 4.19
N HIS A 106 1.04 -9.85 3.63
CA HIS A 106 1.16 -9.62 2.20
C HIS A 106 1.48 -10.92 1.43
N GLY A 107 2.32 -11.80 2.01
CA GLY A 107 2.60 -13.12 1.47
C GLY A 107 1.40 -14.07 1.42
N LYS A 108 0.33 -13.77 2.16
CA LYS A 108 -0.97 -14.44 2.07
C LYS A 108 -1.95 -13.72 1.13
N SER A 109 -1.46 -12.80 0.30
CA SER A 109 -2.27 -11.97 -0.61
C SER A 109 -3.37 -11.20 0.12
N CYS A 110 -3.10 -10.80 1.37
CA CYS A 110 -3.99 -10.02 2.19
C CYS A 110 -3.46 -8.58 2.30
N ILE A 111 -4.35 -7.59 2.24
CA ILE A 111 -4.04 -6.17 2.43
C ILE A 111 -4.80 -5.72 3.67
N HIS A 112 -4.12 -5.04 4.59
CA HIS A 112 -4.71 -4.61 5.87
C HIS A 112 -5.65 -3.40 5.72
N ARG A 113 -5.26 -2.39 4.94
CA ARG A 113 -6.05 -1.20 4.54
C ARG A 113 -6.37 -0.19 5.64
N ASP A 114 -6.10 -0.49 6.90
CA ASP A 114 -6.34 0.41 8.05
C ASP A 114 -5.18 0.38 9.05
N VAL A 115 -3.94 0.47 8.56
CA VAL A 115 -2.75 0.53 9.41
C VAL A 115 -2.71 1.87 10.12
N LYS A 116 -2.78 1.84 11.46
CA LYS A 116 -2.74 3.03 12.32
C LYS A 116 -2.36 2.65 13.76
N PRO A 117 -1.94 3.61 14.60
CA PRO A 117 -1.44 3.34 15.95
C PRO A 117 -2.43 2.60 16.86
N SER A 118 -3.74 2.83 16.69
CA SER A 118 -4.77 2.16 17.50
C SER A 118 -5.02 0.70 17.12
N ASN A 119 -4.52 0.27 15.94
CA ASN A 119 -4.72 -1.08 15.42
C ASN A 119 -3.48 -1.99 15.61
N ILE A 120 -2.45 -1.48 16.30
CA ILE A 120 -1.23 -2.22 16.61
C ILE A 120 -1.03 -2.21 18.12
N MET A 121 -1.01 -3.38 18.73
CA MET A 121 -0.73 -3.56 20.14
C MET A 121 0.68 -4.08 20.39
N ILE A 122 1.25 -3.65 21.51
CA ILE A 122 2.54 -4.14 22.01
C ILE A 122 2.25 -4.88 23.33
N ARG A 123 2.63 -6.16 23.34
CA ARG A 123 2.50 -7.00 24.54
C ARG A 123 3.62 -6.69 25.56
N PRO A 124 3.49 -7.11 26.83
CA PRO A 124 4.50 -6.87 27.87
C PRO A 124 5.89 -7.45 27.53
N ASP A 125 5.96 -8.50 26.70
CA ASP A 125 7.21 -9.09 26.22
C ASP A 125 7.83 -8.33 25.03
N GLY A 126 7.23 -7.21 24.63
CA GLY A 126 7.65 -6.41 23.48
C GLY A 126 7.32 -7.03 22.13
N SER A 127 6.50 -8.09 22.06
CA SER A 127 5.97 -8.60 20.81
C SER A 127 4.84 -7.70 20.27
N VAL A 128 4.70 -7.64 18.93
CA VAL A 128 3.66 -6.86 18.27
C VAL A 128 2.43 -7.73 17.99
N CYS A 129 1.25 -7.12 17.97
CA CYS A 129 0.02 -7.75 17.53
C CYS A 129 -0.82 -6.78 16.68
N VAL A 130 -1.11 -7.17 15.47
CA VAL A 130 -2.02 -6.46 14.55
C VAL A 130 -3.44 -6.90 14.88
N ILE A 131 -4.33 -5.95 15.23
CA ILE A 131 -5.61 -6.29 15.86
C ILE A 131 -6.86 -5.96 15.05
N ASP A 132 -6.84 -5.09 14.08
CA ASP A 132 -8.06 -4.67 13.39
C ASP A 132 -7.80 -4.49 11.90
N PHE A 133 -8.37 -5.37 11.08
CA PHE A 133 -8.22 -5.32 9.63
C PHE A 133 -9.32 -4.45 9.01
N GLY A 134 -8.90 -3.45 8.23
CA GLY A 134 -9.81 -2.54 7.53
C GLY A 134 -10.38 -3.11 6.23
N ILE A 135 -10.53 -4.44 6.10
CA ILE A 135 -11.00 -5.12 4.90
C ILE A 135 -12.39 -4.61 4.48
N ALA A 136 -13.14 -4.11 5.46
CA ALA A 136 -14.43 -3.49 5.26
C ALA A 136 -14.41 -2.18 4.44
N LYS A 137 -13.25 -1.58 4.15
CA LYS A 137 -13.17 -0.25 3.53
C LYS A 137 -13.28 -0.26 2.00
N ASP A 138 -13.23 -1.44 1.34
CA ASP A 138 -13.09 -1.52 -0.13
C ASP A 138 -13.97 -2.55 -0.84
N SER A 139 -15.13 -2.93 -0.30
CA SER A 139 -16.05 -3.69 -1.11
C SER A 139 -16.61 -2.81 -2.22
N LYS A 140 -16.20 -3.06 -3.46
CA LYS A 140 -17.04 -2.76 -4.61
C LYS A 140 -18.30 -3.56 -4.37
N THR A 141 -19.38 -2.92 -3.91
CA THR A 141 -20.67 -3.58 -3.83
C THR A 141 -21.01 -4.18 -5.17
N SER A 142 -21.77 -5.30 -5.15
CA SER A 142 -22.35 -5.95 -6.34
C SER A 142 -23.08 -4.96 -7.29
N THR A 143 -23.35 -3.75 -6.84
CA THR A 143 -23.97 -2.65 -7.60
C THR A 143 -22.98 -1.74 -8.30
N GLY A 144 -21.65 -1.99 -8.23
CA GLY A 144 -20.64 -1.15 -8.90
C GLY A 144 -20.51 0.27 -8.35
N LYS A 145 -21.25 0.62 -7.31
CA LYS A 145 -21.12 1.91 -6.62
C LYS A 145 -20.06 1.74 -5.53
N THR A 146 -18.93 2.39 -5.70
CA THR A 146 -18.05 2.67 -4.56
C THR A 146 -18.94 3.39 -3.56
N ILE A 147 -19.24 2.75 -2.42
CA ILE A 147 -19.89 3.46 -1.33
C ILE A 147 -18.84 4.43 -0.84
N GLY A 148 -18.83 5.61 -1.46
CA GLY A 148 -17.96 6.73 -1.16
C GLY A 148 -18.34 7.37 0.19
N ARG A 149 -18.30 6.59 1.24
CA ARG A 149 -18.09 7.08 2.59
C ARG A 149 -16.69 6.65 2.98
N ILE A 150 -15.76 7.53 2.70
CA ILE A 150 -14.47 7.60 3.37
C ILE A 150 -14.79 7.84 4.85
N VAL A 151 -15.17 6.77 5.55
CA VAL A 151 -15.54 6.83 6.96
C VAL A 151 -14.27 6.82 7.77
N GLY A 152 -13.96 7.96 8.38
CA GLY A 152 -12.80 8.13 9.25
C GLY A 152 -11.51 8.28 8.46
N THR A 153 -11.37 9.44 7.83
CA THR A 153 -10.13 9.83 7.16
C THR A 153 -9.09 10.16 8.22
N ASP A 154 -8.48 9.12 8.77
CA ASP A 154 -7.28 9.27 9.58
C ASP A 154 -6.13 9.56 8.62
N GLY A 155 -5.17 10.39 8.98
CA GLY A 155 -4.02 10.80 8.16
C GLY A 155 -3.01 9.67 7.82
N TYR A 156 -3.48 8.42 7.84
CA TYR A 156 -2.74 7.19 7.45
C TYR A 156 -3.18 6.64 6.10
N MET A 157 -4.25 7.17 5.53
CA MET A 157 -4.79 6.74 4.23
C MET A 157 -3.81 7.04 3.11
N SER A 158 -3.59 6.07 2.23
CA SER A 158 -2.73 6.28 1.07
C SER A 158 -3.43 7.12 -0.01
N PRO A 159 -2.65 7.79 -0.89
CA PRO A 159 -3.20 8.59 -1.99
C PRO A 159 -4.13 7.79 -2.92
N GLU A 160 -3.80 6.53 -3.22
CA GLU A 160 -4.65 5.67 -4.04
C GLU A 160 -5.95 5.28 -3.36
N GLN A 161 -5.96 5.07 -2.03
CA GLN A 161 -7.19 4.90 -1.27
C GLN A 161 -8.05 6.18 -1.29
N ALA A 162 -7.42 7.33 -1.09
CA ALA A 162 -8.09 8.62 -1.11
C ALA A 162 -8.74 8.93 -2.48
N ASN A 163 -8.11 8.47 -3.57
CA ASN A 163 -8.63 8.61 -4.93
C ASN A 163 -9.60 7.50 -5.36
N GLY A 164 -9.78 6.44 -4.55
CA GLY A 164 -10.60 5.29 -4.93
C GLY A 164 -10.01 4.46 -6.07
N TYR A 165 -8.67 4.48 -6.24
CA TYR A 165 -7.97 3.67 -7.25
C TYR A 165 -7.82 2.23 -6.79
N ASN A 166 -7.34 1.38 -7.72
CA ASN A 166 -6.97 0.01 -7.36
C ASN A 166 -5.81 0.03 -6.36
N ILE A 167 -5.98 -0.68 -5.27
CA ILE A 167 -5.00 -0.77 -4.19
C ILE A 167 -4.32 -2.14 -4.21
N ASP A 168 -3.08 -2.17 -3.74
CA ASP A 168 -2.32 -3.39 -3.48
C ASP A 168 -1.57 -3.28 -2.14
N THR A 169 -0.64 -4.20 -1.87
CA THR A 169 0.11 -4.25 -0.61
C THR A 169 0.90 -2.98 -0.32
N ARG A 170 1.27 -2.19 -1.34
CA ARG A 170 1.99 -0.92 -1.19
C ARG A 170 1.16 0.18 -0.55
N THR A 171 -0.15 0.01 -0.49
CA THR A 171 -1.04 0.86 0.32
C THR A 171 -0.70 0.77 1.81
N ASP A 172 -0.48 -0.45 2.31
CA ASP A 172 -0.06 -0.66 3.70
C ASP A 172 1.35 -0.11 3.95
N ILE A 173 2.26 -0.18 2.96
CA ILE A 173 3.60 0.41 3.05
C ILE A 173 3.53 1.92 3.32
N TYR A 174 2.65 2.64 2.62
CA TYR A 174 2.41 4.06 2.88
C TYR A 174 1.93 4.31 4.31
N SER A 175 0.92 3.57 4.75
CA SER A 175 0.36 3.71 6.09
C SER A 175 1.38 3.35 7.19
N LEU A 176 2.24 2.35 6.94
CA LEU A 176 3.38 2.00 7.80
C LEU A 176 4.40 3.14 7.89
N GLY A 177 4.70 3.82 6.78
CA GLY A 177 5.55 5.02 6.79
C GLY A 177 4.96 6.14 7.67
N CYS A 178 3.65 6.40 7.55
CA CYS A 178 2.93 7.35 8.41
C CYS A 178 2.95 6.93 9.88
N LEU A 179 2.83 5.62 10.15
CA LEU A 179 2.88 5.07 11.51
C LEU A 179 4.26 5.25 12.15
N LEU A 180 5.34 4.96 11.41
CA LEU A 180 6.71 5.16 11.90
C LEU A 180 6.97 6.64 12.21
N HIS A 181 6.51 7.55 11.35
CA HIS A 181 6.56 8.98 11.63
C HIS A 181 5.85 9.32 12.95
N TYR A 182 4.62 8.81 13.15
CA TYR A 182 3.87 9.04 14.39
C TYR A 182 4.59 8.51 15.62
N MET A 183 5.18 7.33 15.55
CA MET A 183 5.96 6.74 16.67
C MET A 183 7.13 7.63 17.07
N LEU A 184 7.82 8.22 16.10
CA LEU A 184 9.01 9.05 16.33
C LEU A 184 8.66 10.50 16.76
N CYS A 185 7.52 11.02 16.31
CA CYS A 185 7.16 12.42 16.51
C CYS A 185 6.10 12.65 17.58
N GLY A 186 5.26 11.66 17.87
CA GLY A 186 4.11 11.80 18.78
C GLY A 186 2.91 12.52 18.16
N TYR A 187 2.97 12.93 16.89
CA TYR A 187 1.87 13.58 16.18
C TYR A 187 1.71 13.04 14.75
N HIS A 188 0.51 13.20 14.21
CA HIS A 188 0.19 12.74 12.87
C HIS A 188 0.88 13.61 11.81
N ALA A 189 1.56 13.01 10.84
CA ALA A 189 2.16 13.72 9.71
C ALA A 189 1.10 14.49 8.91
N ILE A 190 -0.06 13.91 8.74
CA ILE A 190 -1.23 14.51 8.12
C ILE A 190 -2.31 14.63 9.20
N PRO A 191 -2.46 15.82 9.83
CA PRO A 191 -3.46 16.03 10.85
C PRO A 191 -4.86 15.99 10.23
N LYS A 192 -5.83 15.49 11.00
CA LYS A 192 -7.24 15.52 10.60
C LYS A 192 -7.68 16.95 10.41
N GLN A 193 -8.25 17.24 9.25
CA GLN A 193 -8.80 18.54 8.91
C GLN A 193 -10.24 18.69 9.41
N SER A 194 -10.87 19.86 9.16
CA SER A 194 -12.24 20.16 9.57
C SER A 194 -13.29 19.24 8.93
N ASN A 195 -12.97 18.68 7.78
CA ASN A 195 -13.80 17.69 7.08
C ASN A 195 -12.95 16.68 6.31
N ASP A 196 -13.58 15.58 5.90
CA ASP A 196 -12.91 14.49 5.17
C ASP A 196 -12.36 14.92 3.81
N TYR A 197 -13.03 15.84 3.13
CA TYR A 197 -12.58 16.36 1.83
C TYR A 197 -11.25 17.11 1.95
N GLU A 198 -11.12 18.02 2.92
CA GLU A 198 -9.86 18.74 3.18
C GLU A 198 -8.72 17.78 3.59
N THR A 199 -9.04 16.74 4.36
CA THR A 199 -8.04 15.70 4.69
C THR A 199 -7.56 14.97 3.44
N ILE A 200 -8.47 14.62 2.53
CA ILE A 200 -8.13 14.00 1.23
C ILE A 200 -7.26 14.93 0.40
N CYS A 201 -7.63 16.20 0.26
CA CYS A 201 -6.83 17.19 -0.46
C CYS A 201 -5.42 17.28 0.14
N THR A 202 -5.31 17.30 1.49
CA THR A 202 -4.02 17.31 2.17
C THR A 202 -3.16 16.08 1.83
N ILE A 203 -3.76 14.87 1.81
CA ILE A 203 -3.07 13.65 1.42
C ILE A 203 -2.56 13.72 -0.02
N LEU A 204 -3.37 14.26 -0.93
CA LEU A 204 -3.06 14.28 -2.36
C LEU A 204 -2.08 15.39 -2.76
N GLU A 205 -2.18 16.56 -2.15
CA GLU A 205 -1.50 17.77 -2.58
C GLU A 205 -0.26 18.10 -1.75
N ASN A 206 -0.31 17.95 -0.42
CA ASN A 206 0.76 18.38 0.45
C ASN A 206 1.96 17.44 0.43
N ASN A 207 3.16 18.00 0.63
CA ASN A 207 4.36 17.21 0.85
C ASN A 207 4.34 16.61 2.25
N PHE A 208 4.92 15.41 2.38
CA PHE A 208 5.05 14.76 3.67
C PHE A 208 6.10 15.51 4.51
N PRO A 209 5.81 15.84 5.79
CA PRO A 209 6.71 16.67 6.61
C PRO A 209 8.03 15.95 6.94
N LEU A 210 9.13 16.70 6.96
CA LEU A 210 10.40 16.18 7.44
C LEU A 210 10.42 16.20 8.97
N ILE A 211 10.86 15.10 9.59
CA ILE A 211 10.98 14.97 11.04
C ILE A 211 12.04 15.95 11.57
N SER A 212 13.14 16.11 10.85
CA SER A 212 14.24 17.03 11.19
C SER A 212 13.81 18.49 11.30
N GLU A 213 12.82 18.94 10.52
CA GLU A 213 12.30 20.33 10.58
C GLU A 213 11.59 20.64 11.91
N LYS A 214 11.22 19.60 12.67
CA LYS A 214 10.58 19.74 13.99
C LYS A 214 11.58 19.65 15.14
N GLY A 215 12.88 19.66 14.86
CA GLY A 215 13.93 19.58 15.88
C GLY A 215 14.09 18.20 16.51
N ILE A 216 13.47 17.15 15.93
CA ILE A 216 13.63 15.77 16.37
C ILE A 216 14.83 15.16 15.63
N SER A 217 15.80 14.67 16.41
CA SER A 217 17.00 14.05 15.85
C SER A 217 16.75 12.59 15.52
N ILE A 218 16.84 12.27 14.23
CA ILE A 218 16.82 10.89 13.71
C ILE A 218 17.95 10.74 12.67
N SER A 219 18.30 9.50 12.36
CA SER A 219 19.28 9.22 11.30
C SER A 219 18.73 9.57 9.91
N ASP A 220 19.59 10.03 9.00
CA ASP A 220 19.24 10.29 7.60
C ASP A 220 18.64 9.05 6.93
N ARG A 221 19.10 7.86 7.33
CA ARG A 221 18.56 6.59 6.86
C ARG A 221 17.09 6.43 7.20
N THR A 222 16.71 6.64 8.45
CA THR A 222 15.32 6.53 8.91
C THR A 222 14.45 7.59 8.25
N GLN A 223 14.93 8.83 8.15
CA GLN A 223 14.22 9.89 7.43
C GLN A 223 13.96 9.51 5.97
N LYS A 224 15.00 9.04 5.27
CA LYS A 224 14.91 8.60 3.88
C LYS A 224 13.97 7.41 3.71
N ALA A 225 14.05 6.44 4.63
CA ALA A 225 13.19 5.26 4.58
C ALA A 225 11.70 5.63 4.73
N ILE A 226 11.37 6.55 5.64
CA ILE A 226 10.01 7.07 5.78
C ILE A 226 9.57 7.76 4.50
N LEU A 227 10.35 8.69 3.96
CA LEU A 227 10.00 9.43 2.74
C LEU A 227 9.78 8.52 1.53
N THR A 228 10.59 7.47 1.40
CA THR A 228 10.39 6.45 0.35
C THR A 228 9.06 5.70 0.55
N ALA A 229 8.75 5.27 1.77
CA ALA A 229 7.52 4.54 2.07
C ALA A 229 6.27 5.38 1.79
N VAL A 230 6.30 6.70 2.10
CA VAL A 230 5.17 7.62 1.92
C VAL A 230 5.14 8.33 0.57
N ASN A 231 5.92 7.87 -0.40
CA ASN A 231 5.88 8.44 -1.74
C ASN A 231 4.48 8.34 -2.33
N LYS A 232 3.98 9.42 -2.95
CA LYS A 232 2.64 9.43 -3.57
C LYS A 232 2.54 8.46 -4.74
N ASN A 233 3.62 8.28 -5.48
CA ASN A 233 3.70 7.29 -6.54
C ASN A 233 4.06 5.91 -5.95
N MET A 234 3.14 4.95 -6.05
CA MET A 234 3.31 3.59 -5.55
C MET A 234 4.55 2.88 -6.13
N THR A 235 4.95 3.19 -7.37
CA THR A 235 6.12 2.56 -8.01
C THR A 235 7.46 3.01 -7.40
N LEU A 236 7.47 4.16 -6.72
CA LEU A 236 8.64 4.72 -6.04
C LEU A 236 8.69 4.36 -4.55
N ARG A 237 7.68 3.64 -4.03
CA ARG A 237 7.70 3.11 -2.67
C ARG A 237 8.48 1.80 -2.62
N TYR A 238 8.75 1.33 -1.41
CA TYR A 238 9.13 -0.07 -1.21
C TYR A 238 8.03 -0.98 -1.76
N GLN A 239 8.41 -2.01 -2.47
CA GLN A 239 7.46 -2.94 -3.08
C GLN A 239 7.01 -4.00 -2.07
N THR A 240 7.81 -4.25 -1.02
CA THR A 240 7.47 -5.17 0.06
C THR A 240 7.80 -4.58 1.44
N ALA A 241 7.15 -5.11 2.49
CA ALA A 241 7.47 -4.75 3.87
C ALA A 241 8.90 -5.17 4.26
N GLU A 242 9.41 -6.22 3.65
CA GLU A 242 10.75 -6.73 3.86
C GLU A 242 11.81 -5.76 3.30
N GLU A 243 11.58 -5.22 2.11
CA GLU A 243 12.42 -4.18 1.51
C GLU A 243 12.48 -2.91 2.38
N PHE A 244 11.33 -2.48 2.92
CA PHE A 244 11.27 -1.37 3.87
C PHE A 244 12.08 -1.67 5.15
N LYS A 245 11.94 -2.89 5.70
CA LYS A 245 12.73 -3.34 6.87
C LYS A 245 14.23 -3.27 6.62
N PHE A 246 14.69 -3.76 5.48
CA PHE A 246 16.13 -3.76 5.15
C PHE A 246 16.67 -2.33 5.01
N ALA A 247 15.91 -1.44 4.40
CA ALA A 247 16.29 -0.02 4.30
C ALA A 247 16.48 0.61 5.69
N LEU A 248 15.56 0.36 6.61
CA LEU A 248 15.65 0.85 8.00
C LEU A 248 16.85 0.28 8.76
N LEU A 249 17.14 -1.02 8.60
CA LEU A 249 18.24 -1.68 9.30
C LEU A 249 19.62 -1.40 8.67
N GLY A 250 19.67 -0.65 7.58
CA GLY A 250 20.92 -0.37 6.86
C GLY A 250 21.50 -1.56 6.12
N LYS A 251 20.69 -2.60 5.90
CA LYS A 251 21.03 -3.68 4.99
C LYS A 251 20.68 -3.25 3.58
N THR A 252 21.55 -3.52 2.63
CA THR A 252 21.25 -3.30 1.23
C THR A 252 20.56 -4.56 0.71
N ALA A 253 19.25 -4.46 0.49
CA ALA A 253 18.50 -5.50 -0.16
C ALA A 253 17.81 -4.93 -1.41
N TYR A 254 17.77 -5.72 -2.44
CA TYR A 254 17.06 -5.43 -3.68
C TYR A 254 16.01 -6.50 -3.89
N ASN A 255 14.79 -6.13 -4.21
CA ASN A 255 13.72 -7.09 -4.50
C ASN A 255 13.28 -6.97 -5.96
N VAL A 256 13.36 -8.07 -6.68
CA VAL A 256 12.83 -8.20 -8.04
C VAL A 256 11.55 -9.00 -7.98
N THR A 257 10.43 -8.37 -8.29
CA THR A 257 9.12 -9.00 -8.35
C THR A 257 8.87 -9.62 -9.71
N VAL A 258 8.31 -10.83 -9.75
CA VAL A 258 7.94 -11.54 -10.98
C VAL A 258 6.47 -11.91 -10.91
N GLY A 259 5.73 -11.67 -11.98
CA GLY A 259 4.31 -12.00 -12.02
C GLY A 259 3.64 -11.68 -13.34
N ARG A 260 2.33 -11.87 -13.43
CA ARG A 260 1.57 -11.69 -14.66
C ARG A 260 1.49 -10.23 -15.11
N ALA A 261 1.42 -9.30 -14.15
CA ALA A 261 1.34 -7.86 -14.43
C ALA A 261 1.75 -7.04 -13.20
N ASN A 262 2.18 -5.79 -13.42
CA ASN A 262 2.58 -4.83 -12.38
C ASN A 262 3.76 -5.29 -11.50
N CYS A 263 4.63 -6.11 -12.06
CA CYS A 263 5.87 -6.57 -11.45
C CYS A 263 7.09 -5.99 -12.18
N ASN A 264 8.28 -6.13 -11.61
CA ASN A 264 9.53 -5.75 -12.29
C ASN A 264 9.72 -6.60 -13.57
N ILE A 265 9.35 -7.90 -13.49
CA ILE A 265 9.36 -8.81 -14.63
C ILE A 265 7.92 -9.28 -14.85
N ASN A 266 7.34 -8.90 -15.97
CA ASN A 266 6.01 -9.33 -16.36
C ASN A 266 6.09 -10.56 -17.26
N MET A 267 5.50 -11.66 -16.82
CA MET A 267 5.39 -12.93 -17.55
C MET A 267 3.91 -13.21 -17.81
N PRO A 268 3.33 -12.76 -18.93
CA PRO A 268 1.92 -12.98 -19.23
C PRO A 268 1.65 -14.46 -19.43
N GLY A 269 0.65 -14.99 -18.73
CA GLY A 269 0.27 -16.39 -18.82
C GLY A 269 -0.88 -16.74 -17.91
N GLU A 270 -1.71 -17.68 -18.32
CA GLU A 270 -2.91 -18.10 -17.60
C GLU A 270 -2.56 -18.69 -16.21
N TYR A 271 -1.42 -19.39 -16.13
CA TYR A 271 -0.97 -20.06 -14.93
C TYR A 271 -0.09 -19.20 -14.03
N VAL A 272 0.28 -17.99 -14.46
CA VAL A 272 1.11 -17.07 -13.69
C VAL A 272 0.22 -16.19 -12.81
N SER A 273 0.48 -16.17 -11.51
CA SER A 273 -0.22 -15.28 -10.56
C SER A 273 0.09 -13.81 -10.83
N GLY A 274 -0.79 -12.90 -10.43
CA GLY A 274 -0.58 -11.46 -10.57
C GLY A 274 0.77 -11.02 -10.00
N HIS A 275 1.06 -11.43 -8.77
CA HIS A 275 2.38 -11.45 -8.13
C HIS A 275 2.72 -12.92 -7.87
N HIS A 276 3.75 -13.45 -8.52
CA HIS A 276 4.06 -14.88 -8.50
C HIS A 276 5.18 -15.21 -7.52
N LEU A 277 6.30 -14.49 -7.59
CA LEU A 277 7.41 -14.63 -6.68
C LEU A 277 8.20 -13.33 -6.50
N ASP A 278 8.98 -13.31 -5.43
CA ASP A 278 10.02 -12.31 -5.14
C ASP A 278 11.40 -12.94 -5.24
N ILE A 279 12.36 -12.20 -5.76
CA ILE A 279 13.78 -12.54 -5.72
C ILE A 279 14.48 -11.46 -4.91
N ILE A 280 14.81 -11.78 -3.67
CA ILE A 280 15.38 -10.84 -2.70
C ILE A 280 16.89 -11.04 -2.65
N TRP A 281 17.64 -9.98 -2.93
CA TRP A 281 19.09 -9.92 -2.92
C TRP A 281 19.56 -9.16 -1.71
N GLU A 282 20.18 -9.82 -0.75
CA GLU A 282 20.79 -9.21 0.42
C GLU A 282 22.32 -9.18 0.27
N GLN A 283 22.91 -8.00 0.25
CA GLN A 283 24.35 -7.87 0.31
C GLN A 283 24.84 -8.14 1.73
N GLN A 284 25.73 -9.11 1.91
CA GLN A 284 26.22 -9.49 3.24
C GLN A 284 27.10 -8.41 3.89
N ASP A 285 27.90 -7.70 3.08
CA ASP A 285 28.78 -6.62 3.50
C ASP A 285 28.97 -5.65 2.32
N LYS A 286 28.96 -4.33 2.58
CA LYS A 286 29.22 -3.30 1.55
C LYS A 286 30.60 -3.40 0.90
N SER A 287 31.55 -4.05 1.57
CA SER A 287 32.93 -4.28 1.08
C SER A 287 33.08 -5.56 0.25
N ASN A 288 32.04 -6.41 0.20
CA ASN A 288 32.11 -7.74 -0.39
C ASN A 288 31.00 -7.94 -1.43
N SER A 289 31.32 -8.52 -2.58
CA SER A 289 30.37 -8.83 -3.63
C SER A 289 29.54 -10.10 -3.34
N LYS A 290 29.38 -10.46 -2.05
CA LYS A 290 28.58 -11.63 -1.65
C LYS A 290 27.15 -11.26 -1.37
N TYR A 291 26.24 -12.00 -1.99
CA TYR A 291 24.81 -11.84 -1.85
C TYR A 291 24.16 -13.12 -1.30
N ASN A 292 23.25 -12.95 -0.34
CA ASN A 292 22.26 -13.97 -0.04
C ASN A 292 21.04 -13.70 -0.94
N VAL A 293 20.64 -14.69 -1.70
CA VAL A 293 19.49 -14.56 -2.59
C VAL A 293 18.40 -15.48 -2.11
N THR A 294 17.20 -14.92 -1.91
CA THR A 294 16.02 -15.67 -1.50
C THR A 294 14.94 -15.55 -2.59
N ILE A 295 14.54 -16.68 -3.15
CA ILE A 295 13.38 -16.79 -4.04
C ILE A 295 12.19 -17.18 -3.18
N LYS A 296 11.17 -16.33 -3.12
CA LYS A 296 9.99 -16.51 -2.28
C LYS A 296 8.74 -16.63 -3.16
N ASP A 297 8.11 -17.80 -3.11
CA ASP A 297 6.91 -18.08 -3.87
C ASP A 297 5.66 -17.54 -3.17
N HIS A 298 4.79 -16.87 -3.94
CA HIS A 298 3.49 -16.34 -3.51
C HIS A 298 2.34 -16.86 -4.40
N SER A 299 2.65 -17.83 -5.24
CA SER A 299 1.76 -18.21 -6.32
C SER A 299 0.75 -19.30 -5.91
N THR A 300 -0.33 -19.36 -6.65
CA THR A 300 -1.34 -20.41 -6.52
C THR A 300 -0.84 -21.75 -7.09
N ASN A 301 -0.01 -21.72 -8.14
CA ASN A 301 0.43 -22.92 -8.86
C ASN A 301 1.81 -23.43 -8.44
N GLY A 302 2.52 -22.64 -7.62
CA GLY A 302 3.87 -22.93 -7.13
C GLY A 302 4.96 -22.58 -8.13
N THR A 303 6.20 -22.56 -7.64
CA THR A 303 7.43 -22.26 -8.40
C THR A 303 8.37 -23.44 -8.31
N GLY A 304 8.91 -23.90 -9.44
CA GLY A 304 9.97 -24.92 -9.48
C GLY A 304 11.35 -24.27 -9.39
N VAL A 305 12.19 -24.70 -8.45
CA VAL A 305 13.57 -24.21 -8.33
C VAL A 305 14.51 -25.41 -8.26
N ASN A 306 15.35 -25.59 -9.28
CA ASN A 306 16.27 -26.74 -9.38
C ASN A 306 15.56 -28.10 -9.17
N GLY A 307 14.36 -28.27 -9.71
CA GLY A 307 13.55 -29.47 -9.55
C GLY A 307 12.77 -29.58 -8.24
N ARG A 308 12.96 -28.68 -7.27
CA ARG A 308 12.16 -28.58 -6.05
C ARG A 308 10.96 -27.66 -6.32
N LYS A 309 9.74 -28.11 -5.98
CA LYS A 309 8.53 -27.29 -6.05
C LYS A 309 8.36 -26.51 -4.75
N LEU A 310 8.26 -25.22 -4.86
CA LEU A 310 7.87 -24.30 -3.79
C LEU A 310 6.38 -24.03 -3.87
N HIS A 311 5.72 -23.88 -2.74
CA HIS A 311 4.33 -23.44 -2.67
C HIS A 311 4.12 -22.62 -1.39
N ASN A 312 4.14 -21.29 -1.54
CA ASN A 312 4.25 -20.36 -0.42
C ASN A 312 5.47 -20.61 0.49
N GLU A 313 6.54 -21.12 -0.10
CA GLU A 313 7.82 -21.41 0.53
C GLU A 313 8.94 -20.57 -0.08
N SER A 314 10.11 -20.64 0.52
CA SER A 314 11.31 -19.95 0.04
C SER A 314 12.45 -20.92 -0.28
N TYR A 315 13.26 -20.53 -1.25
CA TYR A 315 14.52 -21.16 -1.61
C TYR A 315 15.65 -20.13 -1.50
N ALA A 316 16.68 -20.40 -0.71
CA ALA A 316 17.80 -19.49 -0.52
C ALA A 316 19.09 -20.09 -1.06
N PHE A 317 19.94 -19.25 -1.64
CA PHE A 317 21.29 -19.57 -2.08
C PHE A 317 22.22 -18.37 -1.92
N THR A 318 23.52 -18.57 -2.04
CA THR A 318 24.53 -17.51 -2.02
C THR A 318 25.22 -17.41 -3.35
N THR A 319 25.59 -16.19 -3.74
CA THR A 319 26.37 -15.92 -4.96
C THR A 319 27.36 -14.79 -4.72
N ASP A 320 28.47 -14.82 -5.45
CA ASP A 320 29.51 -13.78 -5.41
C ASP A 320 29.32 -12.74 -6.53
N SER A 321 28.28 -12.86 -7.35
CA SER A 321 28.01 -11.97 -8.48
C SER A 321 26.52 -11.74 -8.70
N LEU A 322 26.19 -10.60 -9.29
CA LEU A 322 24.87 -10.35 -9.85
C LEU A 322 24.73 -11.09 -11.20
N PRO A 323 23.49 -11.39 -11.63
CA PRO A 323 23.27 -11.98 -12.94
C PRO A 323 23.70 -11.02 -14.05
N SER A 324 24.12 -11.56 -15.19
CA SER A 324 24.64 -10.78 -16.31
C SER A 324 23.55 -10.47 -17.34
N LEU A 325 23.57 -9.25 -17.89
CA LEU A 325 22.68 -8.85 -18.99
C LEU A 325 22.94 -9.61 -20.32
N LYS A 326 24.17 -10.03 -20.55
CA LYS A 326 24.60 -10.69 -21.81
C LYS A 326 25.50 -11.91 -21.58
N GLY A 327 25.71 -12.30 -20.34
CA GLY A 327 26.63 -13.38 -19.97
C GLY A 327 25.95 -14.71 -19.76
N ASP A 328 26.77 -15.71 -19.48
CA ASP A 328 26.31 -17.01 -19.03
C ASP A 328 25.82 -16.90 -17.58
N ASN A 329 24.54 -17.19 -17.37
CA ASN A 329 23.89 -17.23 -16.06
C ASN A 329 23.73 -18.68 -15.55
N ALA A 330 24.48 -19.64 -16.06
CA ALA A 330 24.36 -21.06 -15.72
C ALA A 330 24.65 -21.37 -14.23
N SER A 331 25.33 -20.47 -13.50
CA SER A 331 25.55 -20.59 -12.07
C SER A 331 24.31 -20.31 -11.22
N PHE A 332 23.28 -19.67 -11.79
CA PHE A 332 22.04 -19.38 -11.12
C PHE A 332 21.05 -20.54 -11.21
N PRO A 333 20.19 -20.73 -10.19
CA PRO A 333 19.23 -21.83 -10.20
C PRO A 333 18.25 -21.73 -11.36
N GLN A 334 17.84 -22.89 -11.89
CA GLN A 334 16.73 -22.95 -12.83
C GLN A 334 15.42 -22.68 -12.10
N VAL A 335 14.68 -21.65 -12.52
CA VAL A 335 13.42 -21.25 -11.91
C VAL A 335 12.29 -21.37 -12.94
N MET A 336 11.35 -22.26 -12.68
CA MET A 336 10.17 -22.52 -13.50
C MET A 336 8.94 -21.89 -12.84
N ILE A 337 8.40 -20.85 -13.43
CA ILE A 337 7.19 -20.17 -12.97
C ILE A 337 6.00 -21.10 -13.19
N ALA A 338 5.12 -21.21 -12.19
CA ALA A 338 4.00 -22.17 -12.19
C ALA A 338 4.42 -23.64 -12.35
N GLY A 339 5.72 -23.95 -12.19
CA GLY A 339 6.26 -25.29 -12.38
C GLY A 339 6.25 -25.78 -13.84
N LEU A 340 6.08 -24.88 -14.80
CA LEU A 340 5.95 -25.19 -16.23
C LEU A 340 7.24 -24.84 -16.99
N PRO A 341 7.77 -25.75 -17.83
CA PRO A 341 8.99 -25.51 -18.61
C PRO A 341 8.89 -24.30 -19.57
N ASP A 342 7.70 -23.99 -20.06
CA ASP A 342 7.48 -22.85 -20.98
C ASP A 342 7.59 -21.50 -20.29
N TYR A 343 7.62 -21.48 -18.95
CA TYR A 343 7.74 -20.26 -18.13
C TYR A 343 9.03 -20.27 -17.32
N MET A 344 10.16 -20.47 -18.00
CA MET A 344 11.49 -20.33 -17.35
C MET A 344 11.82 -18.88 -17.10
N LEU A 345 12.27 -18.58 -15.88
CA LEU A 345 12.81 -17.27 -15.53
C LEU A 345 14.12 -17.04 -16.27
N ASP A 346 14.18 -15.94 -17.01
CA ASP A 346 15.42 -15.44 -17.62
C ASP A 346 16.19 -14.58 -16.62
N TRP A 347 17.37 -15.03 -16.22
CA TRP A 347 18.26 -14.29 -15.32
C TRP A 347 18.80 -13.00 -15.94
N SER A 348 18.80 -12.87 -17.27
CA SER A 348 19.14 -11.60 -17.93
C SER A 348 18.06 -10.55 -17.66
N ALA A 349 16.79 -10.94 -17.63
CA ALA A 349 15.70 -10.05 -17.23
C ALA A 349 15.78 -9.66 -15.74
N VAL A 350 16.24 -10.58 -14.88
CA VAL A 350 16.52 -10.28 -13.47
C VAL A 350 17.67 -9.27 -13.34
N ALA A 351 18.74 -9.41 -14.16
CA ALA A 351 19.84 -8.45 -14.20
C ALA A 351 19.36 -7.07 -14.61
N GLU A 352 18.53 -6.96 -15.65
CA GLU A 352 17.95 -5.70 -16.09
C GLU A 352 17.07 -5.05 -15.02
N ALA A 353 16.21 -5.84 -14.38
CA ALA A 353 15.39 -5.37 -13.29
C ALA A 353 16.21 -4.87 -12.10
N LEU A 354 17.25 -5.62 -11.68
CA LEU A 354 18.19 -5.22 -10.62
C LEU A 354 18.92 -3.94 -10.98
N PHE A 355 19.42 -3.82 -12.21
CA PHE A 355 20.09 -2.63 -12.69
C PHE A 355 19.18 -1.40 -12.59
N ASN A 356 17.92 -1.51 -13.04
CA ASN A 356 16.94 -0.46 -12.93
C ASN A 356 16.60 -0.09 -11.47
N ILE A 357 16.59 -1.06 -10.55
CA ILE A 357 16.35 -0.83 -9.13
C ILE A 357 17.57 -0.17 -8.47
N MET A 358 18.79 -0.57 -8.84
CA MET A 358 20.03 -0.05 -8.30
C MET A 358 20.38 1.35 -8.83
N ASP A 359 20.08 1.61 -10.10
CA ASP A 359 20.27 2.91 -10.79
C ASP A 359 19.11 3.88 -10.57
N LEU A 360 17.98 3.43 -10.08
CA LEU A 360 17.01 4.35 -9.51
C LEU A 360 17.78 5.17 -8.49
N PRO A 361 18.06 6.46 -8.79
CA PRO A 361 18.85 7.25 -7.89
C PRO A 361 18.20 7.11 -6.53
N THR A 362 19.02 6.72 -5.56
CA THR A 362 18.73 7.02 -4.17
C THR A 362 18.73 8.54 -4.01
N SER A 363 18.26 9.25 -5.03
CA SER A 363 18.07 10.67 -5.02
C SER A 363 17.01 10.90 -3.98
N VAL A 364 17.55 11.26 -2.85
CA VAL A 364 16.93 12.24 -2.00
C VAL A 364 15.95 13.01 -2.85
N ILE A 365 14.68 12.89 -2.53
CA ILE A 365 13.72 13.93 -2.79
C ILE A 365 14.15 15.03 -1.85
N ASN A 366 15.17 15.82 -2.23
CA ASN A 366 15.37 17.12 -1.66
C ASN A 366 14.09 17.89 -2.01
N ASN A 367 13.45 18.52 -1.04
CA ASN A 367 12.33 19.42 -1.29
C ASN A 367 12.65 20.47 -2.36
N ASP A 368 13.92 20.78 -2.57
CA ASP A 368 14.42 21.72 -3.58
C ASP A 368 14.29 21.23 -5.03
N ASP A 369 14.18 19.93 -5.28
CA ASP A 369 14.01 19.40 -6.65
C ASP A 369 12.59 19.56 -7.20
N TRP A 370 11.62 19.91 -6.36
CA TRP A 370 10.25 20.21 -6.80
C TRP A 370 10.09 21.65 -7.29
N GLU A 371 10.90 22.57 -6.79
CA GLU A 371 10.90 23.97 -7.25
C GLU A 371 11.77 24.18 -8.49
N ASN A 372 12.78 23.32 -8.73
CA ASN A 372 13.74 23.47 -9.82
C ASN A 372 13.38 22.74 -11.12
N THR A 373 12.26 22.01 -11.20
CA THR A 373 11.78 21.40 -12.46
C THR A 373 11.13 22.41 -13.41
N GLU A 374 11.01 23.68 -13.01
CA GLU A 374 10.56 24.75 -13.91
C GLU A 374 11.68 25.46 -14.68
N GLN A 375 12.96 25.22 -14.36
CA GLN A 375 14.07 25.84 -15.09
C GLN A 375 15.16 24.83 -15.50
N GLY A 376 15.04 24.36 -16.71
CA GLY A 376 16.18 24.12 -17.60
C GLY A 376 16.85 22.76 -17.59
N GLY A 377 16.67 22.02 -18.67
CA GLY A 377 17.74 21.24 -19.30
C GLY A 377 17.63 19.72 -19.30
N ASN A 378 16.97 19.19 -20.30
CA ASN A 378 17.18 17.94 -21.04
C ASN A 378 17.88 16.75 -20.33
N LYS A 379 17.08 15.81 -19.77
CA LYS A 379 17.24 14.37 -20.05
C LYS A 379 15.85 13.74 -20.13
N PRO A 380 15.58 12.88 -21.12
CA PRO A 380 14.23 12.40 -21.35
C PRO A 380 13.88 11.31 -20.34
N PHE A 381 12.93 11.61 -19.47
CA PHE A 381 12.11 10.57 -18.88
C PHE A 381 11.29 9.92 -20.00
N PRO A 382 11.03 8.60 -19.98
CA PRO A 382 10.08 8.02 -20.92
C PRO A 382 8.75 8.76 -20.73
N PRO A 383 8.06 9.11 -21.81
CA PRO A 383 6.88 9.96 -21.74
C PRO A 383 5.75 9.22 -21.02
N VAL A 384 5.55 9.53 -19.74
CA VAL A 384 4.22 9.43 -19.18
C VAL A 384 3.37 10.34 -20.06
N LYS A 385 2.34 9.82 -20.69
CA LYS A 385 1.40 10.60 -21.51
C LYS A 385 0.63 11.57 -20.59
N LEU A 386 1.29 12.64 -20.19
CA LEU A 386 0.74 13.77 -19.39
C LEU A 386 -0.18 14.68 -20.21
N ASN A 387 -0.58 14.27 -21.40
CA ASN A 387 -1.33 15.07 -22.36
C ASN A 387 -2.87 14.86 -22.31
N GLU A 388 -3.36 14.01 -21.40
CA GLU A 388 -4.80 13.76 -21.28
C GLU A 388 -5.35 14.44 -20.00
N LEU A 389 -6.47 15.14 -20.15
CA LEU A 389 -7.27 15.62 -19.02
C LEU A 389 -7.69 14.43 -18.15
N SER A 390 -7.56 14.55 -16.83
CA SER A 390 -8.18 13.56 -15.94
C SER A 390 -9.69 13.50 -16.20
N VAL A 391 -10.29 12.33 -16.02
CA VAL A 391 -11.73 12.13 -16.24
C VAL A 391 -12.56 13.13 -15.44
N GLY A 392 -12.19 13.41 -14.19
CA GLY A 392 -12.87 14.39 -13.34
C GLY A 392 -12.80 15.81 -13.90
N MET A 393 -11.64 16.24 -14.40
CA MET A 393 -11.47 17.55 -15.01
C MET A 393 -12.25 17.65 -16.35
N GLY A 394 -12.28 16.54 -17.12
CA GLY A 394 -13.10 16.46 -18.34
C GLY A 394 -14.58 16.62 -18.04
N ILE A 395 -15.10 16.00 -16.98
CA ILE A 395 -16.50 16.14 -16.54
C ILE A 395 -16.80 17.58 -16.13
N ILE A 396 -15.92 18.25 -15.37
CA ILE A 396 -16.08 19.64 -14.98
C ILE A 396 -16.15 20.55 -16.23
N CYS A 397 -15.24 20.36 -17.18
CA CYS A 397 -15.24 21.12 -18.42
C CYS A 397 -16.51 20.91 -19.27
N PHE A 398 -17.09 19.69 -19.19
CA PHE A 398 -18.31 19.35 -19.91
C PHE A 398 -19.56 19.94 -19.23
N ILE A 399 -19.69 19.85 -17.92
CA ILE A 399 -20.85 20.35 -17.15
C ILE A 399 -20.83 21.86 -17.06
N ALA A 400 -19.67 22.49 -16.89
CA ALA A 400 -19.49 23.92 -16.82
C ALA A 400 -18.63 24.40 -18.01
N PRO A 401 -19.22 24.67 -19.18
CA PRO A 401 -18.52 25.04 -20.41
C PRO A 401 -17.53 26.20 -20.26
N ILE A 402 -17.87 27.18 -19.42
CA ILE A 402 -17.03 28.35 -19.14
C ILE A 402 -15.69 27.90 -18.52
N VAL A 403 -15.72 26.90 -17.61
CA VAL A 403 -14.53 26.36 -16.99
C VAL A 403 -13.63 25.69 -18.05
N GLY A 404 -14.21 24.95 -18.98
CA GLY A 404 -13.47 24.33 -20.09
C GLY A 404 -12.76 25.35 -20.97
N TRP A 405 -13.37 26.49 -21.22
CA TRP A 405 -12.78 27.58 -22.02
C TRP A 405 -11.70 28.34 -21.25
N ILE A 406 -11.91 28.62 -19.95
CA ILE A 406 -10.91 29.26 -19.09
C ILE A 406 -9.66 28.36 -18.99
N LEU A 407 -9.84 27.08 -18.68
CA LEU A 407 -8.74 26.12 -18.60
C LEU A 407 -8.04 25.94 -19.94
N GLY A 408 -8.79 25.92 -21.04
CA GLY A 408 -8.22 25.91 -22.38
C GLY A 408 -7.34 27.13 -22.67
N ALA A 409 -7.72 28.31 -22.20
CA ALA A 409 -6.93 29.52 -22.33
C ALA A 409 -5.67 29.51 -21.45
N VAL A 410 -5.81 29.06 -20.19
CA VAL A 410 -4.69 28.95 -19.23
C VAL A 410 -3.65 27.96 -19.72
N TRP A 411 -4.05 26.79 -20.21
CA TRP A 411 -3.13 25.73 -20.63
C TRP A 411 -2.60 25.87 -22.07
N LYS A 412 -3.03 26.85 -22.81
CA LYS A 412 -2.67 27.00 -24.23
C LYS A 412 -1.17 27.05 -24.47
N LYS A 413 -0.41 27.65 -23.56
CA LYS A 413 1.06 27.79 -23.66
C LYS A 413 1.79 26.54 -23.19
N ASP A 414 1.39 26.00 -22.04
CA ASP A 414 2.17 24.97 -21.32
C ASP A 414 1.72 23.55 -21.62
N SER A 415 0.48 23.36 -22.03
CA SER A 415 -0.10 22.03 -22.32
C SER A 415 -1.14 22.12 -23.45
N PRO A 416 -0.70 22.32 -24.72
CA PRO A 416 -1.60 22.60 -25.83
C PRO A 416 -2.63 21.50 -26.10
N ASN A 417 -2.29 20.23 -25.84
CA ASN A 417 -3.21 19.10 -26.01
C ASN A 417 -4.34 19.13 -24.94
N LYS A 418 -4.01 19.41 -23.69
CA LYS A 418 -4.98 19.60 -22.61
C LYS A 418 -5.88 20.81 -22.89
N ALA A 419 -5.30 21.91 -23.36
CA ALA A 419 -6.03 23.11 -23.75
C ALA A 419 -7.03 22.82 -24.86
N SER A 420 -6.60 22.11 -25.92
CA SER A 420 -7.47 21.71 -27.03
C SER A 420 -8.62 20.82 -26.56
N LEU A 421 -8.33 19.81 -25.73
CA LEU A 421 -9.35 18.91 -25.20
C LEU A 421 -10.34 19.62 -24.27
N ALA A 422 -9.84 20.46 -23.35
CA ALA A 422 -10.69 21.24 -22.44
C ALA A 422 -11.64 22.18 -23.21
N THR A 423 -11.13 22.85 -24.24
CA THR A 423 -11.93 23.73 -25.10
C THR A 423 -13.00 22.94 -25.88
N LYS A 424 -12.65 21.78 -26.45
CA LYS A 424 -13.60 20.89 -27.12
C LYS A 424 -14.71 20.40 -26.20
N LEU A 425 -14.35 19.96 -24.98
CA LEU A 425 -15.33 19.53 -23.98
C LEU A 425 -16.24 20.68 -23.54
N GLY A 426 -15.71 21.90 -23.44
CA GLY A 426 -16.52 23.09 -23.22
C GLY A 426 -17.59 23.30 -24.32
N TRP A 427 -17.22 23.15 -25.60
CA TRP A 427 -18.14 23.21 -26.72
C TRP A 427 -19.17 22.07 -26.72
N TYR A 428 -18.78 20.85 -26.42
CA TYR A 428 -19.72 19.71 -26.29
C TYR A 428 -20.70 19.94 -25.13
N GLY A 429 -20.24 20.52 -24.00
CA GLY A 429 -21.11 20.90 -22.89
C GLY A 429 -22.15 21.93 -23.27
N VAL A 430 -21.78 22.95 -24.07
CA VAL A 430 -22.75 23.93 -24.62
C VAL A 430 -23.80 23.25 -25.50
N LEU A 431 -23.35 22.40 -26.42
CA LEU A 431 -24.25 21.66 -27.33
C LEU A 431 -25.20 20.74 -26.53
N PHE A 432 -24.69 20.02 -25.52
CA PHE A 432 -25.51 19.19 -24.66
C PHE A 432 -26.55 19.98 -23.90
N ASN A 433 -26.18 21.14 -23.31
CA ASN A 433 -27.12 21.99 -22.60
C ASN A 433 -28.20 22.59 -23.52
N ILE A 434 -27.84 22.92 -24.76
CA ILE A 434 -28.82 23.37 -25.76
C ILE A 434 -29.80 22.22 -26.09
N VAL A 435 -29.32 21.03 -26.35
CA VAL A 435 -30.16 19.85 -26.66
C VAL A 435 -31.08 19.54 -25.47
N MET A 436 -30.55 19.52 -24.24
CA MET A 436 -31.35 19.28 -23.03
C MET A 436 -32.39 20.39 -22.80
N SER A 437 -32.07 21.65 -23.09
CA SER A 437 -33.02 22.76 -23.00
C SER A 437 -34.16 22.60 -24.01
N PHE A 438 -33.86 22.15 -25.23
CA PHE A 438 -34.91 21.80 -26.22
C PHE A 438 -35.76 20.62 -25.75
N PHE A 439 -35.14 19.57 -25.21
CA PHE A 439 -35.85 18.38 -24.69
C PHE A 439 -36.82 18.80 -23.54
N TYR A 440 -36.33 19.60 -22.58
CA TYR A 440 -37.14 20.08 -21.45
C TYR A 440 -38.32 20.95 -21.91
N LYS A 441 -38.11 21.75 -22.94
CA LYS A 441 -39.17 22.65 -23.47
C LYS A 441 -40.25 21.90 -24.24
N TYR A 442 -39.97 20.72 -24.79
CA TYR A 442 -40.92 19.97 -25.62
C TYR A 442 -41.52 18.74 -24.94
N TYR A 443 -40.99 18.26 -23.82
CA TYR A 443 -41.44 17.04 -23.13
C TYR A 443 -41.89 17.27 -21.69
N PHE A 444 -41.65 18.39 -21.10
CA PHE A 444 -42.15 18.87 -19.80
C PHE A 444 -42.69 20.30 -19.91
#